data_dee0ff25e4e5eaef69a06952912db9c4
#
_entry.id   dee0ff25e4e5eaef69a06952912db9c4
#
_cell.length_a   1.000
_cell.length_b   1.000
_cell.length_c   1.000
_cell.angle_alpha   90.00
_cell.angle_beta   90.00
_cell.angle_gamma   90.00
#
_symmetry.space_group_name_H-M   'P 1'
#
loop_
_entity.id
_entity.type
_entity.pdbx_description
1 polymer ?
#
loop_
_entity_poly.entity_id
_entity_poly.type
_entity_poly.pdbx_seq_one_letter_code
_entity_poly.pdbx_strand_id
1 'polypeptide(L)'
;MDRLDDIEAFLAVVEKGSLTAAARHLGRSLQSISRSLATLERSVAVDLVRRTTRQSHPTEAGLAFYRRVKPALTEIGDARREAASQQAELAGLLRVGGPVLFAAAHIVPVIAELVARHPRLEIELKSSDREVDLVAERLDIAVRIREMRSSTLKARRLGEVRAVVFGSPAYFQRRGRPKHPDELAQHDCVVRLTDGEGEAWPFRIAGRRRLVRVSGRVRTDSTAAANTAVACGAGIGFAPLWLVRGLVDRGEVEIILEAFEVARVPIHAVWLPTRVPLAKAQLFAEAMIARLKRERL
;
A
#
# COMPACT_ATOMS: atom_id res chain seq x y z
N MET A 1 -17.35 -24.42 24.75
CA MET A 1 -17.32 -23.24 23.90
C MET A 1 -16.10 -22.43 24.32
N ASP A 2 -15.07 -22.39 23.46
CA ASP A 2 -13.81 -21.75 23.81
C ASP A 2 -14.01 -20.24 23.94
N ARG A 3 -13.56 -19.70 25.06
CA ARG A 3 -13.56 -18.25 25.25
C ARG A 3 -12.44 -17.64 24.39
N LEU A 4 -12.70 -16.56 23.71
CA LEU A 4 -11.68 -15.84 22.93
C LEU A 4 -10.42 -15.55 23.76
N ASP A 5 -10.58 -15.30 25.04
CA ASP A 5 -9.50 -15.09 26.02
C ASP A 5 -8.55 -16.29 26.14
N ASP A 6 -9.04 -17.52 25.98
CA ASP A 6 -8.23 -18.74 26.04
C ASP A 6 -7.39 -18.90 24.79
N ILE A 7 -7.94 -18.52 23.64
CA ILE A 7 -7.23 -18.45 22.36
C ILE A 7 -6.17 -17.35 22.37
N GLU A 8 -6.49 -16.16 22.89
CA GLU A 8 -5.51 -15.06 23.06
C GLU A 8 -4.33 -15.48 23.94
N ALA A 9 -4.61 -16.16 25.04
CA ALA A 9 -3.57 -16.67 25.93
C ALA A 9 -2.64 -17.64 25.19
N PHE A 10 -3.19 -18.58 24.41
CA PHE A 10 -2.40 -19.51 23.59
C PHE A 10 -1.53 -18.76 22.57
N LEU A 11 -2.10 -17.82 21.78
CA LEU A 11 -1.35 -17.05 20.79
C LEU A 11 -0.20 -16.28 21.44
N ALA A 12 -0.45 -15.63 22.58
CA ALA A 12 0.58 -14.90 23.33
C ALA A 12 1.70 -15.83 23.83
N VAL A 13 1.37 -17.05 24.28
CA VAL A 13 2.39 -18.03 24.71
C VAL A 13 3.26 -18.46 23.54
N VAL A 14 2.69 -18.73 22.38
CA VAL A 14 3.44 -19.08 21.16
C VAL A 14 4.34 -17.93 20.70
N GLU A 15 3.84 -16.71 20.70
CA GLU A 15 4.59 -15.52 20.22
C GLU A 15 5.70 -15.06 21.17
N LYS A 16 5.47 -15.19 22.50
CA LYS A 16 6.43 -14.74 23.51
C LYS A 16 7.36 -15.85 24.01
N GLY A 17 7.10 -17.10 23.62
CA GLY A 17 7.95 -18.24 23.95
C GLY A 17 7.91 -18.67 25.42
N SER A 18 7.10 -18.04 26.28
CA SER A 18 6.91 -18.44 27.68
C SER A 18 5.58 -17.95 28.28
N LEU A 19 5.04 -18.72 29.23
CA LEU A 19 3.82 -18.33 29.94
C LEU A 19 4.00 -17.03 30.75
N THR A 20 5.18 -16.80 31.32
CA THR A 20 5.48 -15.58 32.09
C THR A 20 5.53 -14.35 31.20
N ALA A 21 6.11 -14.46 30.00
CA ALA A 21 6.15 -13.36 29.06
C ALA A 21 4.78 -13.06 28.47
N ALA A 22 3.96 -14.10 28.20
CA ALA A 22 2.57 -13.96 27.78
C ALA A 22 1.71 -13.30 28.87
N ALA A 23 1.89 -13.68 30.13
CA ALA A 23 1.18 -13.09 31.27
C ALA A 23 1.45 -11.58 31.38
N ARG A 24 2.72 -11.17 31.29
CA ARG A 24 3.10 -9.74 31.27
C ARG A 24 2.52 -9.01 30.06
N HIS A 25 2.56 -9.63 28.89
CA HIS A 25 2.07 -9.03 27.66
C HIS A 25 0.56 -8.76 27.71
N LEU A 26 -0.21 -9.68 28.29
CA LEU A 26 -1.68 -9.58 28.39
C LEU A 26 -2.16 -8.90 29.68
N GLY A 27 -1.27 -8.48 30.58
CA GLY A 27 -1.64 -7.87 31.87
C GLY A 27 -2.39 -8.85 32.78
N ARG A 28 -2.14 -10.18 32.66
CA ARG A 28 -2.84 -11.24 33.40
C ARG A 28 -1.86 -12.01 34.31
N SER A 29 -2.39 -12.71 35.31
CA SER A 29 -1.54 -13.55 36.15
C SER A 29 -1.07 -14.81 35.41
N LEU A 30 0.12 -15.33 35.78
CA LEU A 30 0.65 -16.58 35.24
C LEU A 30 -0.33 -17.75 35.40
N GLN A 31 -1.00 -17.82 36.55
CA GLN A 31 -2.03 -18.83 36.81
C GLN A 31 -3.23 -18.72 35.85
N SER A 32 -3.66 -17.48 35.53
CA SER A 32 -4.73 -17.24 34.56
C SER A 32 -4.35 -17.72 33.17
N ILE A 33 -3.14 -17.40 32.68
CA ILE A 33 -2.66 -17.88 31.38
C ILE A 33 -2.55 -19.41 31.33
N SER A 34 -1.98 -20.02 32.39
CA SER A 34 -1.88 -21.49 32.49
C SER A 34 -3.25 -22.17 32.46
N ARG A 35 -4.25 -21.59 33.13
CA ARG A 35 -5.63 -22.12 33.15
C ARG A 35 -6.31 -21.99 31.80
N SER A 36 -6.18 -20.83 31.15
CA SER A 36 -6.71 -20.57 29.80
C SER A 36 -6.14 -21.57 28.79
N LEU A 37 -4.81 -21.77 28.80
CA LEU A 37 -4.15 -22.72 27.91
C LEU A 37 -4.66 -24.16 28.15
N ALA A 38 -4.72 -24.61 29.42
CA ALA A 38 -5.23 -25.95 29.75
C ALA A 38 -6.71 -26.14 29.39
N THR A 39 -7.52 -25.09 29.45
CA THR A 39 -8.92 -25.12 29.03
C THR A 39 -9.02 -25.26 27.50
N LEU A 40 -8.23 -24.52 26.74
CA LEU A 40 -8.16 -24.62 25.28
C LEU A 40 -7.71 -26.03 24.85
N GLU A 41 -6.59 -26.53 25.40
CA GLU A 41 -6.05 -27.88 25.09
C GLU A 41 -7.07 -28.98 25.35
N ARG A 42 -7.82 -28.88 26.44
CA ARG A 42 -8.93 -29.82 26.73
C ARG A 42 -10.07 -29.74 25.73
N SER A 43 -10.40 -28.54 25.25
CA SER A 43 -11.49 -28.33 24.27
C SER A 43 -11.15 -28.91 22.90
N VAL A 44 -9.88 -28.84 22.50
CA VAL A 44 -9.40 -29.40 21.22
C VAL A 44 -8.86 -30.83 21.35
N ALA A 45 -8.85 -31.39 22.58
CA ALA A 45 -8.41 -32.74 22.93
C ALA A 45 -6.97 -33.04 22.44
N VAL A 46 -6.10 -32.05 22.40
CA VAL A 46 -4.69 -32.19 22.01
C VAL A 46 -3.82 -31.13 22.69
N ASP A 47 -2.60 -31.50 23.07
CA ASP A 47 -1.63 -30.56 23.62
C ASP A 47 -1.15 -29.64 22.51
N LEU A 48 -1.31 -28.33 22.69
CA LEU A 48 -0.89 -27.30 21.74
C LEU A 48 0.50 -26.74 22.06
N VAL A 49 0.94 -26.85 23.33
CA VAL A 49 2.22 -26.33 23.82
C VAL A 49 2.97 -27.36 24.63
N ARG A 50 4.23 -27.60 24.28
CA ARG A 50 5.17 -28.34 25.15
C ARG A 50 5.79 -27.39 26.14
N ARG A 51 5.68 -27.68 27.42
CA ARG A 51 6.21 -26.89 28.53
C ARG A 51 7.52 -27.47 29.00
N THR A 52 8.55 -26.65 29.06
CA THR A 52 9.76 -26.90 29.83
C THR A 52 9.80 -25.95 31.03
N THR A 53 10.70 -26.15 31.98
CA THR A 53 10.81 -25.28 33.16
C THR A 53 11.17 -23.83 32.83
N ARG A 54 11.66 -23.54 31.61
CA ARG A 54 12.10 -22.20 31.20
C ARG A 54 11.47 -21.69 29.91
N GLN A 55 10.96 -22.56 29.06
CA GLN A 55 10.42 -22.18 27.73
C GLN A 55 9.17 -22.95 27.39
N SER A 56 8.37 -22.39 26.51
CA SER A 56 7.16 -22.98 25.98
C SER A 56 7.22 -22.98 24.45
N HIS A 57 7.21 -24.17 23.86
CA HIS A 57 7.26 -24.32 22.39
C HIS A 57 5.95 -24.91 21.90
N PRO A 58 5.40 -24.41 20.79
CA PRO A 58 4.21 -25.03 20.20
C PRO A 58 4.52 -26.45 19.71
N THR A 59 3.54 -27.33 19.84
CA THR A 59 3.55 -28.64 19.19
C THR A 59 3.28 -28.48 17.69
N GLU A 60 3.37 -29.56 16.90
CA GLU A 60 2.97 -29.53 15.51
C GLU A 60 1.50 -29.15 15.35
N ALA A 61 0.63 -29.75 16.19
CA ALA A 61 -0.79 -29.39 16.27
C ALA A 61 -0.98 -27.93 16.69
N GLY A 62 -0.18 -27.44 17.65
CA GLY A 62 -0.17 -26.05 18.07
C GLY A 62 0.21 -25.08 16.98
N LEU A 63 1.24 -25.39 16.16
CA LEU A 63 1.60 -24.57 15.00
C LEU A 63 0.52 -24.55 13.93
N ALA A 64 -0.10 -25.70 13.65
CA ALA A 64 -1.22 -25.79 12.70
C ALA A 64 -2.42 -24.98 13.17
N PHE A 65 -2.76 -25.08 14.44
CA PHE A 65 -3.84 -24.32 15.09
C PHE A 65 -3.53 -22.80 15.09
N TYR A 66 -2.30 -22.40 15.45
CA TYR A 66 -1.84 -21.00 15.44
C TYR A 66 -2.03 -20.32 14.08
N ARG A 67 -1.60 -21.00 13.00
CA ARG A 67 -1.69 -20.45 11.62
C ARG A 67 -3.13 -20.18 11.18
N ARG A 68 -4.09 -20.96 11.66
CA ARG A 68 -5.51 -20.79 11.31
C ARG A 68 -6.22 -19.81 12.23
N VAL A 69 -5.93 -19.84 13.52
CA VAL A 69 -6.68 -19.08 14.52
C VAL A 69 -6.20 -17.63 14.62
N LYS A 70 -4.91 -17.37 14.43
CA LYS A 70 -4.38 -15.99 14.47
C LYS A 70 -5.07 -15.04 13.49
N PRO A 71 -5.23 -15.38 12.18
CA PRO A 71 -5.99 -14.52 11.25
C PRO A 71 -7.44 -14.33 11.65
N ALA A 72 -8.12 -15.40 12.11
CA ALA A 72 -9.52 -15.35 12.52
C ALA A 72 -9.73 -14.44 13.76
N LEU A 73 -8.84 -14.52 14.75
CA LEU A 73 -8.92 -13.64 15.93
C LEU A 73 -8.65 -12.18 15.56
N THR A 74 -7.75 -11.94 14.62
CA THR A 74 -7.49 -10.59 14.07
C THR A 74 -8.76 -10.05 13.42
N GLU A 75 -9.45 -10.85 12.60
CA GLU A 75 -10.69 -10.47 11.91
C GLU A 75 -11.83 -10.17 12.91
N ILE A 76 -11.97 -10.98 13.97
CA ILE A 76 -12.92 -10.69 15.06
C ILE A 76 -12.58 -9.36 15.77
N GLY A 77 -11.30 -9.13 16.02
CA GLY A 77 -10.83 -7.86 16.60
C GLY A 77 -11.12 -6.66 15.69
N ASP A 78 -10.96 -6.83 14.38
CA ASP A 78 -11.28 -5.82 13.37
C ASP A 78 -12.79 -5.55 13.32
N ALA A 79 -13.63 -6.59 13.31
CA ALA A 79 -15.09 -6.46 13.34
C ALA A 79 -15.60 -5.78 14.61
N ARG A 80 -15.01 -6.10 15.79
CA ARG A 80 -15.35 -5.40 17.04
C ARG A 80 -14.98 -3.91 16.99
N ARG A 81 -13.81 -3.58 16.43
CA ARG A 81 -13.39 -2.19 16.25
C ARG A 81 -14.28 -1.45 15.25
N GLU A 82 -14.65 -2.10 14.16
CA GLU A 82 -15.58 -1.57 13.17
C GLU A 82 -16.94 -1.26 13.78
N ALA A 83 -17.51 -2.19 14.54
CA ALA A 83 -18.76 -1.99 15.26
C ALA A 83 -18.66 -0.86 16.31
N ALA A 84 -17.54 -0.76 17.03
CA ALA A 84 -17.29 0.30 17.98
C ALA A 84 -17.06 1.66 17.29
N SER A 85 -16.47 1.67 16.08
CA SER A 85 -16.20 2.89 15.32
C SER A 85 -17.46 3.49 14.68
N GLN A 86 -18.48 2.69 14.39
CA GLN A 86 -19.77 3.20 13.89
C GLN A 86 -20.54 4.03 14.93
N GLN A 87 -20.22 3.89 16.21
CA GLN A 87 -20.82 4.68 17.30
C GLN A 87 -19.89 5.76 17.86
N ALA A 88 -18.57 5.70 17.60
CA ALA A 88 -17.62 6.70 18.05
C ALA A 88 -17.47 7.79 16.99
N GLU A 89 -17.86 9.00 17.31
CA GLU A 89 -17.62 10.17 16.47
C GLU A 89 -16.11 10.30 16.20
N LEU A 90 -15.72 10.15 14.92
CA LEU A 90 -14.32 10.23 14.52
C LEU A 90 -13.77 11.63 14.79
N ALA A 91 -12.76 11.71 15.64
CA ALA A 91 -12.17 12.96 16.10
C ALA A 91 -10.64 12.94 16.06
N GLY A 92 -10.04 14.12 16.04
CA GLY A 92 -8.60 14.34 16.10
C GLY A 92 -7.90 14.23 14.75
N LEU A 93 -6.59 14.40 14.75
CA LEU A 93 -5.76 14.57 13.57
C LEU A 93 -5.42 13.24 12.91
N LEU A 94 -5.60 13.15 11.59
CA LEU A 94 -5.10 12.09 10.70
C LEU A 94 -4.06 12.69 9.75
N ARG A 95 -2.84 12.15 9.74
CA ARG A 95 -1.77 12.57 8.84
C ARG A 95 -1.67 11.62 7.66
N VAL A 96 -1.95 12.16 6.47
CA VAL A 96 -2.01 11.42 5.19
C VAL A 96 -0.85 11.83 4.31
N GLY A 97 -0.15 10.87 3.70
CA GLY A 97 0.86 11.10 2.68
C GLY A 97 0.42 10.63 1.29
N GLY A 98 0.94 11.26 0.22
CA GLY A 98 0.70 10.79 -1.13
C GLY A 98 1.44 11.56 -2.22
N PRO A 99 1.49 11.03 -3.49
CA PRO A 99 2.11 11.71 -4.60
C PRO A 99 1.39 13.02 -4.94
N VAL A 100 2.13 14.06 -5.28
CA VAL A 100 1.63 15.44 -5.42
C VAL A 100 0.37 15.54 -6.29
N LEU A 101 0.45 15.08 -7.54
CA LEU A 101 -0.67 15.19 -8.48
C LEU A 101 -1.82 14.25 -8.12
N PHE A 102 -1.51 13.06 -7.60
CA PHE A 102 -2.53 12.12 -7.14
C PHE A 102 -3.25 12.63 -5.91
N ALA A 103 -2.54 13.28 -5.02
CA ALA A 103 -3.12 13.91 -3.84
C ALA A 103 -4.14 14.98 -4.24
N ALA A 104 -3.77 15.88 -5.14
CA ALA A 104 -4.68 16.93 -5.61
C ALA A 104 -5.93 16.38 -6.31
N ALA A 105 -5.77 15.37 -7.18
CA ALA A 105 -6.86 14.85 -8.00
C ALA A 105 -7.79 13.89 -7.23
N HIS A 106 -7.25 13.05 -6.34
CA HIS A 106 -7.98 11.92 -5.76
C HIS A 106 -8.05 11.92 -4.24
N ILE A 107 -6.98 12.35 -3.53
CA ILE A 107 -6.96 12.36 -2.06
C ILE A 107 -7.74 13.55 -1.51
N VAL A 108 -7.52 14.75 -2.02
CA VAL A 108 -8.18 15.99 -1.54
C VAL A 108 -9.70 15.90 -1.61
N PRO A 109 -10.34 15.41 -2.71
CA PRO A 109 -11.79 15.24 -2.71
C PRO A 109 -12.30 14.25 -1.65
N VAL A 110 -11.55 13.17 -1.36
CA VAL A 110 -11.90 12.24 -0.27
C VAL A 110 -11.75 12.92 1.09
N ILE A 111 -10.71 13.72 1.29
CA ILE A 111 -10.55 14.53 2.51
C ILE A 111 -11.74 15.46 2.70
N ALA A 112 -12.15 16.17 1.64
CA ALA A 112 -13.29 17.09 1.71
C ALA A 112 -14.59 16.37 2.10
N GLU A 113 -14.87 15.19 1.54
CA GLU A 113 -16.01 14.36 1.92
C GLU A 113 -15.95 13.90 3.37
N LEU A 114 -14.77 13.51 3.87
CA LEU A 114 -14.60 13.01 5.23
C LEU A 114 -14.76 14.12 6.28
N VAL A 115 -14.12 15.27 6.09
CA VAL A 115 -14.22 16.38 7.06
C VAL A 115 -15.63 16.98 7.10
N ALA A 116 -16.36 16.96 5.97
CA ALA A 116 -17.76 17.39 5.93
C ALA A 116 -18.68 16.44 6.72
N ARG A 117 -18.39 15.13 6.75
CA ARG A 117 -19.18 14.13 7.48
C ARG A 117 -18.78 14.00 8.95
N HIS A 118 -17.55 14.36 9.30
CA HIS A 118 -16.97 14.18 10.62
C HIS A 118 -16.38 15.52 11.15
N PRO A 119 -17.19 16.41 11.73
CA PRO A 119 -16.78 17.77 12.10
C PRO A 119 -15.61 17.87 13.09
N ARG A 120 -15.32 16.78 13.82
CA ARG A 120 -14.18 16.73 14.77
C ARG A 120 -12.94 16.05 14.19
N LEU A 121 -12.98 15.63 12.91
CA LEU A 121 -11.84 15.04 12.22
C LEU A 121 -11.02 16.15 11.56
N GLU A 122 -9.73 16.19 11.89
CA GLU A 122 -8.75 17.03 11.22
C GLU A 122 -7.86 16.17 10.34
N ILE A 123 -7.52 16.64 9.13
CA ILE A 123 -6.65 15.90 8.22
C ILE A 123 -5.50 16.81 7.76
N GLU A 124 -4.27 16.39 8.05
CA GLU A 124 -3.04 17.00 7.53
C GLU A 124 -2.56 16.17 6.33
N LEU A 125 -2.46 16.82 5.16
CA LEU A 125 -1.99 16.18 3.94
C LEU A 125 -0.55 16.63 3.63
N LYS A 126 0.37 15.66 3.53
CA LYS A 126 1.73 15.88 3.03
C LYS A 126 1.88 15.23 1.65
N SER A 127 2.16 16.00 0.64
CA SER A 127 2.34 15.50 -0.72
C SER A 127 3.79 15.59 -1.17
N SER A 128 4.29 14.48 -1.74
CA SER A 128 5.65 14.39 -2.28
C SER A 128 5.70 13.35 -3.39
N ASP A 129 6.42 13.67 -4.48
CA ASP A 129 6.70 12.70 -5.55
C ASP A 129 7.88 11.77 -5.20
N ARG A 130 8.63 12.07 -4.13
CA ARG A 130 9.63 11.16 -3.53
C ARG A 130 8.98 10.23 -2.53
N GLU A 131 9.62 9.10 -2.30
CA GLU A 131 9.18 8.20 -1.24
C GLU A 131 9.40 8.84 0.13
N VAL A 132 8.30 9.06 0.85
CA VAL A 132 8.36 9.61 2.20
C VAL A 132 8.51 8.52 3.24
N ASP A 133 9.38 8.75 4.23
CA ASP A 133 9.48 7.92 5.42
C ASP A 133 8.30 8.25 6.35
N LEU A 134 7.45 7.24 6.61
CA LEU A 134 6.27 7.40 7.46
C LEU A 134 6.62 7.81 8.89
N VAL A 135 7.77 7.37 9.40
CA VAL A 135 8.21 7.69 10.77
C VAL A 135 8.74 9.11 10.84
N ALA A 136 9.68 9.47 9.95
CA ALA A 136 10.28 10.80 9.92
C ALA A 136 9.24 11.89 9.67
N GLU A 137 8.29 11.63 8.77
CA GLU A 137 7.20 12.56 8.43
C GLU A 137 5.98 12.46 9.34
N ARG A 138 6.01 11.55 10.33
CA ARG A 138 4.92 11.30 11.29
C ARG A 138 3.58 10.98 10.64
N LEU A 139 3.60 10.28 9.50
CA LEU A 139 2.39 9.91 8.77
C LEU A 139 1.69 8.73 9.45
N ASP A 140 0.37 8.80 9.54
CA ASP A 140 -0.47 7.70 10.00
C ASP A 140 -0.74 6.70 8.86
N ILE A 141 -0.91 7.22 7.63
CA ILE A 141 -1.17 6.46 6.41
C ILE A 141 -0.58 7.19 5.19
N ALA A 142 -0.08 6.46 4.22
CA ALA A 142 0.36 7.06 2.95
C ALA A 142 -0.16 6.26 1.75
N VAL A 143 -0.45 6.96 0.66
CA VAL A 143 -0.81 6.35 -0.63
C VAL A 143 0.45 6.20 -1.48
N ARG A 144 0.67 4.99 -2.02
CA ARG A 144 1.77 4.67 -2.93
C ARG A 144 1.25 4.04 -4.21
N ILE A 145 1.79 4.47 -5.36
CA ILE A 145 1.41 3.99 -6.69
C ILE A 145 2.60 3.21 -7.27
N ARG A 146 2.74 1.97 -6.87
CA ARG A 146 3.79 1.06 -7.33
C ARG A 146 3.57 -0.37 -6.83
N GLU A 147 4.30 -1.31 -7.40
CA GLU A 147 4.46 -2.64 -6.80
C GLU A 147 5.12 -2.52 -5.43
N MET A 148 4.56 -3.21 -4.45
CA MET A 148 5.15 -3.25 -3.11
C MET A 148 6.34 -4.22 -3.11
N ARG A 149 7.52 -3.70 -2.78
CA ARG A 149 8.68 -4.55 -2.44
C ARG A 149 8.47 -5.14 -1.04
N SER A 150 9.21 -6.18 -0.70
CA SER A 150 9.24 -6.69 0.69
C SER A 150 9.61 -5.54 1.62
N SER A 151 8.70 -5.16 2.50
CA SER A 151 8.89 -4.09 3.47
C SER A 151 8.21 -4.48 4.77
N THR A 152 8.60 -3.85 5.86
CA THR A 152 7.97 -4.02 7.17
C THR A 152 6.60 -3.33 7.26
N LEU A 153 6.23 -2.50 6.28
CA LEU A 153 4.96 -1.78 6.27
C LEU A 153 3.78 -2.73 6.01
N LYS A 154 2.66 -2.46 6.63
CA LYS A 154 1.37 -3.02 6.25
C LYS A 154 0.85 -2.28 5.02
N ALA A 155 0.15 -3.01 4.13
CA ALA A 155 -0.40 -2.44 2.91
C ALA A 155 -1.82 -2.96 2.66
N ARG A 156 -2.70 -2.08 2.16
CA ARG A 156 -4.03 -2.41 1.63
C ARG A 156 -4.13 -1.89 0.21
N ARG A 157 -4.51 -2.75 -0.73
CA ARG A 157 -4.73 -2.35 -2.12
C ARG A 157 -5.97 -1.45 -2.19
N LEU A 158 -5.80 -0.27 -2.78
CA LEU A 158 -6.88 0.71 -2.99
C LEU A 158 -7.47 0.62 -4.41
N GLY A 159 -6.65 0.27 -5.38
CA GLY A 159 -7.00 0.22 -6.80
C GLY A 159 -5.78 -0.01 -7.67
N GLU A 160 -5.87 0.40 -8.92
CA GLU A 160 -4.79 0.31 -9.90
C GLU A 160 -4.92 1.40 -10.96
N VAL A 161 -3.81 1.77 -11.61
CA VAL A 161 -3.77 2.73 -12.72
C VAL A 161 -3.15 2.12 -13.96
N ARG A 162 -3.64 2.50 -15.15
CA ARG A 162 -2.97 2.23 -16.41
C ARG A 162 -1.79 3.19 -16.56
N ALA A 163 -0.58 2.68 -16.82
CA ALA A 163 0.59 3.47 -17.14
C ALA A 163 0.92 3.33 -18.61
N VAL A 164 1.28 4.42 -19.27
CA VAL A 164 1.48 4.52 -20.71
C VAL A 164 2.82 5.14 -21.06
N VAL A 165 3.35 4.79 -22.22
CA VAL A 165 4.47 5.46 -22.87
C VAL A 165 3.88 6.46 -23.84
N PHE A 166 4.39 7.68 -23.83
CA PHE A 166 3.84 8.75 -24.65
C PHE A 166 4.93 9.74 -25.12
N GLY A 167 4.63 10.47 -26.19
CA GLY A 167 5.53 11.51 -26.69
C GLY A 167 4.74 12.52 -27.55
N SER A 168 5.33 13.68 -27.82
CA SER A 168 4.67 14.67 -28.67
C SER A 168 4.81 14.33 -30.16
N PRO A 169 3.82 14.68 -31.01
CA PRO A 169 3.92 14.56 -32.46
C PRO A 169 5.18 15.22 -33.04
N ALA A 170 5.54 16.39 -32.53
CA ALA A 170 6.73 17.13 -32.96
C ALA A 170 8.04 16.37 -32.65
N TYR A 171 8.11 15.66 -31.54
CA TYR A 171 9.27 14.79 -31.26
C TYR A 171 9.33 13.64 -32.25
N PHE A 172 8.22 12.96 -32.51
CA PHE A 172 8.16 11.81 -33.41
C PHE A 172 8.42 12.17 -34.88
N GLN A 173 8.02 13.38 -35.31
CA GLN A 173 8.38 13.88 -36.66
C GLN A 173 9.90 14.00 -36.83
N ARG A 174 10.64 14.40 -35.80
CA ARG A 174 12.11 14.59 -35.87
C ARG A 174 12.89 13.31 -35.65
N ARG A 175 12.41 12.39 -34.80
CA ARG A 175 13.20 11.26 -34.29
C ARG A 175 12.61 9.89 -34.65
N GLY A 176 11.43 9.86 -35.29
CA GLY A 176 10.69 8.62 -35.54
C GLY A 176 9.92 8.13 -34.30
N ARG A 177 9.04 7.15 -34.53
CA ARG A 177 8.28 6.46 -33.46
C ARG A 177 8.90 5.10 -33.19
N PRO A 178 9.29 4.76 -31.95
CA PRO A 178 9.73 3.42 -31.61
C PRO A 178 8.55 2.43 -31.73
N LYS A 179 8.81 1.29 -32.38
CA LYS A 179 7.85 0.20 -32.57
C LYS A 179 8.03 -0.91 -31.55
N HIS A 180 9.19 -0.95 -30.90
CA HIS A 180 9.51 -1.94 -29.86
C HIS A 180 10.18 -1.22 -28.66
N PRO A 181 9.97 -1.70 -27.41
CA PRO A 181 10.58 -1.11 -26.24
C PRO A 181 12.11 -0.98 -26.27
N ASP A 182 12.81 -1.91 -26.94
CA ASP A 182 14.27 -1.86 -27.05
C ASP A 182 14.78 -0.68 -27.89
N GLU A 183 13.95 -0.13 -28.78
CA GLU A 183 14.28 1.05 -29.56
C GLU A 183 14.34 2.33 -28.72
N LEU A 184 13.78 2.32 -27.49
CA LEU A 184 13.88 3.43 -26.55
C LEU A 184 15.33 3.80 -26.21
N ALA A 185 16.28 2.86 -26.34
CA ALA A 185 17.71 3.12 -26.19
C ALA A 185 18.26 4.11 -27.22
N GLN A 186 17.56 4.31 -28.35
CA GLN A 186 17.93 5.23 -29.42
C GLN A 186 17.19 6.56 -29.35
N HIS A 187 16.32 6.74 -28.35
CA HIS A 187 15.52 7.92 -28.15
C HIS A 187 15.90 8.67 -26.87
N ASP A 188 15.72 9.99 -26.88
CA ASP A 188 15.75 10.78 -25.66
C ASP A 188 14.48 10.46 -24.83
N CYS A 189 14.65 9.95 -23.62
CA CYS A 189 13.56 9.74 -22.68
C CYS A 189 13.62 10.79 -21.57
N VAL A 190 12.47 11.30 -21.13
CA VAL A 190 12.39 12.17 -19.97
C VAL A 190 12.40 11.29 -18.72
N VAL A 191 13.49 11.35 -17.96
CA VAL A 191 13.73 10.44 -16.83
C VAL A 191 13.26 11.08 -15.54
N ARG A 192 12.38 10.37 -14.83
CA ARG A 192 12.00 10.75 -13.47
C ARG A 192 13.04 10.27 -12.46
N LEU A 193 13.54 11.19 -11.65
CA LEU A 193 14.44 10.90 -10.54
C LEU A 193 13.59 10.37 -9.37
N THR A 194 13.36 9.07 -9.35
CA THR A 194 12.75 8.33 -8.23
C THR A 194 13.80 7.45 -7.59
N ASP A 195 13.65 7.10 -6.32
CA ASP A 195 14.62 6.31 -5.57
C ASP A 195 14.89 4.94 -6.24
N GLY A 196 15.80 4.95 -7.24
CA GLY A 196 16.38 3.77 -7.89
C GLY A 196 15.66 3.20 -9.12
N GLU A 197 14.54 3.73 -9.62
CA GLU A 197 13.77 3.11 -10.72
C GLU A 197 13.49 4.01 -11.94
N GLY A 198 13.82 5.30 -11.89
CA GLY A 198 13.48 6.24 -12.97
C GLY A 198 14.13 5.95 -14.33
N GLU A 199 15.18 5.15 -14.36
CA GLU A 199 15.94 4.80 -15.56
C GLU A 199 15.54 3.44 -16.16
N ALA A 200 14.53 2.76 -15.61
CA ALA A 200 14.07 1.46 -16.09
C ALA A 200 12.53 1.41 -16.12
N TRP A 201 11.98 1.30 -17.31
CA TRP A 201 10.53 1.23 -17.50
C TRP A 201 10.09 -0.22 -17.69
N PRO A 202 8.97 -0.62 -17.06
CA PRO A 202 8.48 -1.98 -17.18
C PRO A 202 7.66 -2.16 -18.46
N PHE A 203 7.93 -3.25 -19.18
CA PHE A 203 7.18 -3.67 -20.37
C PHE A 203 6.82 -5.16 -20.29
N ARG A 204 5.80 -5.55 -21.04
CA ARG A 204 5.46 -6.95 -21.28
C ARG A 204 5.97 -7.35 -22.69
N ILE A 205 7.04 -8.12 -22.74
CA ILE A 205 7.67 -8.57 -23.98
C ILE A 205 7.61 -10.09 -24.01
N ALA A 206 7.06 -10.69 -25.08
CA ALA A 206 6.83 -12.12 -25.21
C ALA A 206 6.13 -12.74 -23.98
N GLY A 207 5.10 -12.03 -23.44
CA GLY A 207 4.32 -12.48 -22.29
C GLY A 207 4.99 -12.30 -20.92
N ARG A 208 6.27 -11.89 -20.88
CA ARG A 208 7.04 -11.72 -19.65
C ARG A 208 7.27 -10.24 -19.32
N ARG A 209 7.27 -9.91 -18.03
CA ARG A 209 7.65 -8.56 -17.57
C ARG A 209 9.16 -8.39 -17.72
N ARG A 210 9.58 -7.33 -18.41
CA ARG A 210 10.97 -6.93 -18.59
C ARG A 210 11.15 -5.46 -18.28
N LEU A 211 12.22 -5.10 -17.58
CA LEU A 211 12.62 -3.73 -17.36
C LEU A 211 13.56 -3.30 -18.51
N VAL A 212 13.19 -2.24 -19.21
CA VAL A 212 14.00 -1.65 -20.29
C VAL A 212 14.64 -0.37 -19.75
N ARG A 213 15.98 -0.32 -19.81
CA ARG A 213 16.70 0.89 -19.41
C ARG A 213 16.47 1.99 -20.42
N VAL A 214 16.22 3.18 -19.91
CA VAL A 214 16.02 4.39 -20.68
C VAL A 214 16.98 5.49 -20.22
N SER A 215 17.33 6.38 -21.12
CA SER A 215 18.18 7.53 -20.83
C SER A 215 17.72 8.76 -21.60
N GLY A 216 18.15 9.92 -21.17
CA GLY A 216 17.84 11.15 -21.86
C GLY A 216 18.41 12.37 -21.16
N ARG A 217 18.37 13.51 -21.85
CA ARG A 217 19.00 14.75 -21.42
C ARG A 217 18.17 15.55 -20.41
N VAL A 218 16.86 15.23 -20.27
CA VAL A 218 15.98 15.84 -19.29
C VAL A 218 15.73 14.87 -18.16
N ARG A 219 16.06 15.30 -16.94
CA ARG A 219 15.92 14.53 -15.71
C ARG A 219 15.28 15.40 -14.64
N THR A 220 14.23 14.94 -14.00
CA THR A 220 13.49 15.70 -12.97
C THR A 220 12.85 14.79 -11.94
N ASP A 221 12.69 15.29 -10.71
CA ASP A 221 11.94 14.62 -9.65
C ASP A 221 10.43 14.97 -9.65
N SER A 222 10.04 15.99 -10.43
CA SER A 222 8.65 16.42 -10.56
C SER A 222 7.93 15.68 -11.69
N THR A 223 6.84 14.99 -11.36
CA THR A 223 5.97 14.33 -12.34
C THR A 223 5.32 15.33 -13.30
N ALA A 224 4.93 16.51 -12.82
CA ALA A 224 4.36 17.56 -13.65
C ALA A 224 5.38 18.09 -14.67
N ALA A 225 6.60 18.41 -14.20
CA ALA A 225 7.67 18.89 -15.07
C ALA A 225 8.06 17.85 -16.14
N ALA A 226 8.11 16.56 -15.78
CA ALA A 226 8.37 15.49 -16.73
C ALA A 226 7.32 15.45 -17.85
N ASN A 227 6.03 15.45 -17.50
CA ASN A 227 4.95 15.40 -18.48
C ASN A 227 4.95 16.65 -19.40
N THR A 228 5.20 17.85 -18.84
CA THR A 228 5.34 19.08 -19.61
C THR A 228 6.53 19.02 -20.57
N ALA A 229 7.68 18.53 -20.11
CA ALA A 229 8.86 18.37 -20.97
C ALA A 229 8.60 17.47 -22.18
N VAL A 230 7.84 16.36 -21.98
CA VAL A 230 7.42 15.50 -23.07
C VAL A 230 6.49 16.21 -24.04
N ALA A 231 5.49 16.94 -23.56
CA ALA A 231 4.58 17.73 -24.39
C ALA A 231 5.33 18.78 -25.21
N CYS A 232 6.37 19.40 -24.63
CA CYS A 232 7.27 20.33 -25.32
C CYS A 232 8.25 19.65 -26.30
N GLY A 233 8.19 18.33 -26.47
CA GLY A 233 9.02 17.61 -27.45
C GLY A 233 10.46 17.30 -27.00
N ALA A 234 10.73 17.30 -25.69
CA ALA A 234 12.05 16.99 -25.15
C ALA A 234 12.39 15.48 -25.21
N GLY A 235 11.40 14.62 -25.42
CA GLY A 235 11.62 13.19 -25.46
C GLY A 235 10.34 12.38 -25.27
N ILE A 236 10.52 11.09 -24.95
CA ILE A 236 9.46 10.13 -24.66
C ILE A 236 9.29 10.06 -23.15
N GLY A 237 8.06 9.93 -22.66
CA GLY A 237 7.72 9.82 -21.24
C GLY A 237 7.00 8.51 -20.89
N PHE A 238 6.97 8.20 -19.59
CA PHE A 238 6.21 7.12 -19.01
C PHE A 238 5.46 7.64 -17.78
N ALA A 239 4.12 7.57 -17.81
CA ALA A 239 3.28 8.08 -16.74
C ALA A 239 1.95 7.33 -16.64
N PRO A 240 1.24 7.42 -15.50
CA PRO A 240 -0.17 7.03 -15.41
C PRO A 240 -1.02 7.78 -16.44
N LEU A 241 -1.88 7.06 -17.17
CA LEU A 241 -2.71 7.61 -18.24
C LEU A 241 -3.58 8.79 -17.77
N TRP A 242 -4.14 8.72 -16.57
CA TRP A 242 -5.00 9.79 -16.04
C TRP A 242 -4.28 11.14 -15.94
N LEU A 243 -2.94 11.16 -15.76
CA LEU A 243 -2.12 12.38 -15.72
C LEU A 243 -1.96 13.06 -17.08
N VAL A 244 -1.96 12.26 -18.13
CA VAL A 244 -1.67 12.73 -19.49
C VAL A 244 -2.90 12.69 -20.41
N ARG A 245 -4.04 12.21 -19.90
CA ARG A 245 -5.30 12.10 -20.65
C ARG A 245 -5.67 13.41 -21.36
N GLY A 246 -5.66 14.53 -20.63
CA GLY A 246 -5.96 15.82 -21.21
C GLY A 246 -4.99 16.26 -22.30
N LEU A 247 -3.71 15.89 -22.23
CA LEU A 247 -2.72 16.14 -23.30
C LEU A 247 -3.01 15.26 -24.52
N VAL A 248 -3.39 14.00 -24.31
CA VAL A 248 -3.80 13.08 -25.39
C VAL A 248 -5.04 13.59 -26.07
N ASP A 249 -6.08 13.96 -25.32
CA ASP A 249 -7.35 14.43 -25.84
C ASP A 249 -7.21 15.72 -26.69
N ARG A 250 -6.23 16.57 -26.36
CA ARG A 250 -5.89 17.77 -27.15
C ARG A 250 -4.88 17.52 -28.29
N GLY A 251 -4.41 16.27 -28.46
CA GLY A 251 -3.43 15.92 -29.48
C GLY A 251 -2.01 16.47 -29.23
N GLU A 252 -1.72 16.95 -28.03
CA GLU A 252 -0.39 17.44 -27.65
C GLU A 252 0.62 16.31 -27.47
N VAL A 253 0.13 15.12 -27.10
CA VAL A 253 0.93 13.90 -27.01
C VAL A 253 0.15 12.70 -27.57
N GLU A 254 0.87 11.68 -28.01
CA GLU A 254 0.35 10.42 -28.50
C GLU A 254 0.85 9.27 -27.62
N ILE A 255 -0.01 8.27 -27.39
CA ILE A 255 0.37 7.02 -26.71
C ILE A 255 1.05 6.11 -27.71
N ILE A 256 2.15 5.49 -27.33
CA ILE A 256 2.90 4.54 -28.15
C ILE A 256 3.18 3.26 -27.36
N LEU A 257 3.60 2.19 -28.05
CA LEU A 257 3.99 0.91 -27.46
C LEU A 257 2.88 0.22 -26.64
N GLU A 258 1.61 0.50 -26.95
CA GLU A 258 0.44 -0.06 -26.23
C GLU A 258 0.44 -1.59 -26.16
N ALA A 259 0.91 -2.27 -27.23
CA ALA A 259 1.02 -3.74 -27.27
C ALA A 259 1.98 -4.31 -26.21
N PHE A 260 2.84 -3.48 -25.64
CA PHE A 260 3.85 -3.85 -24.65
C PHE A 260 3.54 -3.34 -23.25
N GLU A 261 2.39 -2.75 -23.01
CA GLU A 261 2.01 -2.26 -21.68
C GLU A 261 2.05 -3.41 -20.68
N VAL A 262 2.58 -3.11 -19.49
CA VAL A 262 2.48 -4.03 -18.34
C VAL A 262 1.04 -4.05 -17.82
N ALA A 263 0.75 -5.05 -16.99
CA ALA A 263 -0.44 -5.01 -16.16
C ALA A 263 -0.48 -3.69 -15.36
N ARG A 264 -1.69 -3.24 -15.02
CA ARG A 264 -1.92 -1.99 -14.30
C ARG A 264 -1.06 -1.87 -13.04
N VAL A 265 -0.57 -0.67 -12.76
CA VAL A 265 0.23 -0.37 -11.58
C VAL A 265 -0.69 -0.27 -10.36
N PRO A 266 -0.45 -1.04 -9.29
CA PRO A 266 -1.32 -1.02 -8.13
C PRO A 266 -1.16 0.24 -7.29
N ILE A 267 -2.27 0.67 -6.68
CA ILE A 267 -2.33 1.75 -5.69
C ILE A 267 -2.51 1.10 -4.32
N HIS A 268 -1.68 1.46 -3.36
CA HIS A 268 -1.75 0.95 -2.00
C HIS A 268 -1.86 2.09 -0.98
N ALA A 269 -2.64 1.86 0.07
CA ALA A 269 -2.47 2.55 1.34
C ALA A 269 -1.46 1.77 2.16
N VAL A 270 -0.49 2.46 2.78
CA VAL A 270 0.56 1.85 3.60
C VAL A 270 0.65 2.52 4.96
N TRP A 271 0.97 1.75 6.01
CA TRP A 271 1.15 2.23 7.38
C TRP A 271 2.12 1.35 8.17
N LEU A 272 2.54 1.81 9.33
CA LEU A 272 3.48 1.09 10.21
C LEU A 272 2.80 -0.11 10.89
N PRO A 273 3.44 -1.29 10.97
CA PRO A 273 2.85 -2.50 11.53
C PRO A 273 2.61 -2.43 13.05
N THR A 274 3.31 -1.54 13.76
CA THR A 274 3.21 -1.36 15.20
C THR A 274 1.97 -0.59 15.63
N ARG A 275 1.29 0.05 14.69
CA ARG A 275 0.03 0.77 14.94
C ARG A 275 -1.11 -0.03 14.33
N VAL A 276 -2.09 -0.37 15.15
CA VAL A 276 -3.41 -0.73 14.63
C VAL A 276 -3.87 0.47 13.81
N PRO A 277 -4.28 0.30 12.54
CA PRO A 277 -4.79 1.42 11.77
C PRO A 277 -5.88 2.09 12.60
N LEU A 278 -5.69 3.38 12.91
CA LEU A 278 -6.70 4.16 13.59
C LEU A 278 -8.00 4.05 12.76
N ALA A 279 -9.15 3.96 13.38
CA ALA A 279 -10.45 3.88 12.68
C ALA A 279 -10.57 4.92 11.56
N LYS A 280 -10.03 6.14 11.79
CA LYS A 280 -9.94 7.22 10.79
C LYS A 280 -9.05 6.89 9.57
N ALA A 281 -7.97 6.10 9.74
CA ALA A 281 -7.13 5.65 8.62
C ALA A 281 -7.81 4.55 7.81
N GLN A 282 -8.57 3.66 8.45
CA GLN A 282 -9.38 2.65 7.77
C GLN A 282 -10.50 3.32 6.96
N LEU A 283 -11.22 4.26 7.56
CA LEU A 283 -12.27 5.02 6.86
C LEU A 283 -11.71 5.76 5.64
N PHE A 284 -10.54 6.41 5.79
CA PHE A 284 -9.86 7.04 4.66
C PHE A 284 -9.56 6.05 3.54
N ALA A 285 -9.00 4.87 3.87
CA ALA A 285 -8.70 3.85 2.87
C ALA A 285 -9.97 3.32 2.16
N GLU A 286 -11.07 3.15 2.88
CA GLU A 286 -12.36 2.74 2.31
C GLU A 286 -12.97 3.80 1.39
N ALA A 287 -12.94 5.05 1.81
CA ALA A 287 -13.38 6.17 0.99
C ALA A 287 -12.54 6.29 -0.30
N MET A 288 -11.21 6.08 -0.20
CA MET A 288 -10.33 6.01 -1.37
C MET A 288 -10.70 4.86 -2.32
N ILE A 289 -10.95 3.65 -1.80
CA ILE A 289 -11.38 2.50 -2.61
C ILE A 289 -12.69 2.82 -3.35
N ALA A 290 -13.68 3.35 -2.63
CA ALA A 290 -14.97 3.71 -3.21
C ALA A 290 -14.83 4.75 -4.34
N ARG A 291 -13.99 5.76 -4.14
CA ARG A 291 -13.71 6.79 -5.14
C ARG A 291 -13.02 6.21 -6.38
N LEU A 292 -11.91 5.48 -6.19
CA LEU A 292 -11.12 4.94 -7.31
C LEU A 292 -11.92 3.94 -8.15
N LYS A 293 -12.84 3.17 -7.55
CA LYS A 293 -13.78 2.31 -8.28
C LYS A 293 -14.73 3.09 -9.17
N ARG A 294 -15.21 4.27 -8.71
CA ARG A 294 -16.11 5.13 -9.51
C ARG A 294 -15.38 5.77 -10.69
N GLU A 295 -14.12 6.13 -10.52
CA GLU A 295 -13.34 6.87 -11.54
C GLU A 295 -12.75 5.99 -12.63
N ARG A 296 -12.69 4.66 -12.47
CA ARG A 296 -12.16 3.69 -13.45
C ARG A 296 -10.78 4.08 -13.98
N LEU A 297 -9.80 4.36 -13.10
CA LEU A 297 -8.45 4.82 -13.43
C LEU A 297 -7.63 3.81 -14.23
#